data_4d66da7e80319349fc9e10e2ba575a7a
#
_entry.id   4d66da7e80319349fc9e10e2ba575a7a
#
_cell.length_a   1.000
_cell.length_b   1.000
_cell.length_c   1.000
_cell.angle_alpha   90.00
_cell.angle_beta   90.00
_cell.angle_gamma   90.00
#
_symmetry.space_group_name_H-M   'P 1'
#
loop_
_entity.id
_entity.type
_entity.pdbx_description
1 polymer ?
#
loop_
_entity_poly.entity_id
_entity_poly.type
_entity_poly.pdbx_seq_one_letter_code
_entity_poly.pdbx_strand_id
1 'polypeptide(L)'
;PDQLDQLLNAEAMEQLLAGDTPEGMRRLMGLAWQQPSSLLDYLPEHTLLVLDERRQAMAHGQQWFDHAEQHHGDEVDGLLPPTLHRPISDTIEALEAFAGFDLAELAETDQHPNSFDLHSRAVPAYPNQFGKLAGLIKDFQREKTRVWLLSAQPSRAVALLEEHDCITRFVPNPGDQPAIERLIEQNTPVALKTKGTAELEGLQLPAWRLALITDREFFGQQNLTASGYVRRRRRAASRTVEP
;
A
#
# COMPACT_ATOMS: atom_id res chain seq x y z
N PRO A 1 -10.16 -35.63 19.24
CA PRO A 1 -11.25 -36.43 18.66
C PRO A 1 -12.60 -36.02 19.23
N ASP A 2 -12.72 -35.91 20.57
CA ASP A 2 -13.99 -35.71 21.26
C ASP A 2 -14.71 -34.38 20.94
N GLN A 3 -13.98 -33.36 20.51
CA GLN A 3 -14.55 -32.05 20.12
C GLN A 3 -15.08 -32.05 18.67
N LEU A 4 -14.45 -32.81 17.78
CA LEU A 4 -14.90 -32.90 16.39
C LEU A 4 -16.23 -33.64 16.27
N ASP A 5 -16.41 -34.71 17.05
CA ASP A 5 -17.66 -35.47 17.11
C ASP A 5 -18.88 -34.66 17.56
N GLN A 6 -18.63 -33.57 18.30
CA GLN A 6 -19.66 -32.64 18.79
C GLN A 6 -19.96 -31.51 17.79
N LEU A 7 -19.01 -31.17 16.93
CA LEU A 7 -19.08 -30.03 16.01
C LEU A 7 -19.43 -30.43 14.58
N LEU A 8 -19.22 -31.69 14.21
CA LEU A 8 -19.51 -32.22 12.89
C LEU A 8 -20.73 -33.15 12.94
N ASN A 9 -21.59 -33.04 11.94
CA ASN A 9 -22.61 -34.04 11.73
C ASN A 9 -22.00 -35.38 11.19
N ALA A 10 -22.75 -36.46 11.20
CA ALA A 10 -22.26 -37.77 10.81
C ALA A 10 -21.73 -37.80 9.36
N GLU A 11 -22.37 -37.06 8.44
CA GLU A 11 -21.97 -36.98 7.03
C GLU A 11 -20.64 -36.27 6.85
N ALA A 12 -20.45 -35.12 7.54
CA ALA A 12 -19.21 -34.38 7.50
C ALA A 12 -18.04 -35.12 8.16
N MET A 13 -18.34 -35.94 9.20
CA MET A 13 -17.36 -36.79 9.83
C MET A 13 -16.94 -37.94 8.88
N GLU A 14 -17.87 -38.54 8.17
CA GLU A 14 -17.57 -39.57 7.18
C GLU A 14 -16.71 -39.04 6.03
N GLN A 15 -17.03 -37.86 5.50
CA GLN A 15 -16.22 -37.16 4.48
C GLN A 15 -14.80 -36.89 4.99
N LEU A 16 -14.65 -36.39 6.23
CA LEU A 16 -13.34 -36.14 6.81
C LEU A 16 -12.51 -37.42 6.96
N LEU A 17 -13.13 -38.50 7.41
CA LEU A 17 -12.47 -39.79 7.55
C LEU A 17 -12.11 -40.42 6.19
N ALA A 18 -12.85 -40.09 5.13
CA ALA A 18 -12.53 -40.45 3.76
C ALA A 18 -11.40 -39.62 3.14
N GLY A 19 -10.96 -38.56 3.83
CA GLY A 19 -9.92 -37.61 3.35
C GLY A 19 -10.47 -36.44 2.53
N ASP A 20 -11.80 -36.33 2.45
CA ASP A 20 -12.46 -35.19 1.81
C ASP A 20 -12.58 -34.00 2.77
N THR A 21 -12.78 -32.80 2.23
CA THR A 21 -12.95 -31.57 3.01
C THR A 21 -14.43 -31.20 3.09
N PRO A 22 -15.11 -31.43 4.23
CA PRO A 22 -16.50 -31.05 4.41
C PRO A 22 -16.72 -29.55 4.25
N GLU A 23 -17.92 -29.17 3.83
CA GLU A 23 -18.30 -27.75 3.78
C GLU A 23 -18.23 -27.12 5.20
N GLY A 24 -17.66 -25.91 5.29
CA GLY A 24 -17.49 -25.22 6.58
C GLY A 24 -16.27 -25.66 7.39
N MET A 25 -15.47 -26.63 6.95
CA MET A 25 -14.29 -27.14 7.65
C MET A 25 -13.30 -26.03 8.06
N ARG A 26 -13.24 -24.92 7.34
CA ARG A 26 -12.38 -23.76 7.69
C ARG A 26 -12.69 -23.20 9.07
N ARG A 27 -13.92 -23.32 9.57
CA ARG A 27 -14.35 -22.87 10.90
C ARG A 27 -13.70 -23.69 12.01
N LEU A 28 -13.33 -24.93 11.70
CA LEU A 28 -12.76 -25.89 12.65
C LEU A 28 -11.22 -25.88 12.65
N MET A 29 -10.59 -25.05 11.83
CA MET A 29 -9.11 -24.97 11.79
C MET A 29 -8.50 -24.63 13.16
N GLY A 30 -9.21 -23.87 14.01
CA GLY A 30 -8.78 -23.56 15.38
C GLY A 30 -8.64 -24.81 16.27
N LEU A 31 -9.29 -25.94 15.95
CA LEU A 31 -9.11 -27.19 16.66
C LEU A 31 -7.78 -27.88 16.32
N ALA A 32 -7.25 -27.65 15.12
CA ALA A 32 -5.99 -28.22 14.67
C ALA A 32 -4.77 -27.45 15.23
N TRP A 33 -4.96 -26.21 15.59
CA TRP A 33 -3.88 -25.31 16.03
C TRP A 33 -4.22 -24.71 17.39
N GLN A 34 -3.43 -25.01 18.39
CA GLN A 34 -3.63 -24.47 19.74
C GLN A 34 -3.36 -22.96 19.84
N GLN A 35 -2.52 -22.45 18.96
CA GLN A 35 -2.21 -21.03 18.85
C GLN A 35 -2.26 -20.62 17.38
N PRO A 36 -3.04 -19.59 16.99
CA PRO A 36 -3.03 -19.09 15.65
C PRO A 36 -1.66 -18.49 15.32
N SER A 37 -1.03 -18.97 14.26
CA SER A 37 0.20 -18.37 13.74
C SER A 37 -0.14 -17.13 12.90
N SER A 38 0.75 -16.17 12.94
CA SER A 38 0.66 -14.93 12.17
C SER A 38 1.83 -14.82 11.18
N LEU A 39 1.74 -13.86 10.26
CA LEU A 39 2.86 -13.56 9.37
C LEU A 39 4.13 -13.15 10.15
N LEU A 40 3.97 -12.58 11.34
CA LEU A 40 5.08 -12.15 12.19
C LEU A 40 5.97 -13.32 12.63
N ASP A 41 5.40 -14.51 12.79
CA ASP A 41 6.14 -15.71 13.23
C ASP A 41 7.15 -16.19 12.17
N TYR A 42 7.03 -15.69 10.94
CA TYR A 42 7.92 -15.99 9.82
C TYR A 42 8.95 -14.91 9.52
N LEU A 43 8.90 -13.78 10.23
CA LEU A 43 9.82 -12.68 10.02
C LEU A 43 11.15 -12.93 10.74
N PRO A 44 12.30 -12.65 10.10
CA PRO A 44 13.60 -12.66 10.77
C PRO A 44 13.66 -11.61 11.89
N GLU A 45 14.39 -11.89 12.97
CA GLU A 45 14.55 -10.99 14.13
C GLU A 45 15.04 -9.58 13.77
N HIS A 46 15.82 -9.45 12.70
CA HIS A 46 16.35 -8.17 12.23
C HIS A 46 15.44 -7.44 11.24
N THR A 47 14.18 -7.85 11.14
CA THR A 47 13.18 -7.17 10.29
C THR A 47 12.85 -5.79 10.85
N LEU A 48 12.87 -4.78 10.00
CA LEU A 48 12.35 -3.45 10.31
C LEU A 48 10.88 -3.39 9.95
N LEU A 49 10.04 -3.09 10.93
CA LEU A 49 8.60 -2.94 10.73
C LEU A 49 8.20 -1.47 10.66
N VAL A 50 7.30 -1.17 9.75
CA VAL A 50 6.70 0.16 9.62
C VAL A 50 5.20 0.02 9.76
N LEU A 51 4.62 0.70 10.74
CA LEU A 51 3.19 0.77 10.96
C LEU A 51 2.66 2.09 10.40
N ASP A 52 1.81 1.98 9.40
CA ASP A 52 1.11 3.10 8.83
C ASP A 52 -0.23 3.29 9.57
N GLU A 53 -0.44 4.49 10.13
CA GLU A 53 -1.65 4.86 10.88
C GLU A 53 -2.01 3.83 11.98
N ARG A 54 -1.10 3.56 12.92
CA ARG A 54 -1.28 2.57 14.01
C ARG A 54 -2.66 2.66 14.68
N ARG A 55 -3.14 3.86 14.99
CA ARG A 55 -4.44 4.05 15.67
C ARG A 55 -5.61 3.58 14.82
N GLN A 56 -5.57 3.88 13.52
CA GLN A 56 -6.62 3.44 12.59
C GLN A 56 -6.55 1.94 12.39
N ALA A 57 -5.35 1.39 12.23
CA ALA A 57 -5.14 -0.05 12.11
C ALA A 57 -5.66 -0.80 13.34
N MET A 58 -5.39 -0.30 14.55
CA MET A 58 -5.92 -0.88 15.78
C MET A 58 -7.45 -0.81 15.86
N ALA A 59 -8.04 0.35 15.56
CA ALA A 59 -9.49 0.54 15.61
C ALA A 59 -10.22 -0.39 14.62
N HIS A 60 -9.72 -0.48 13.38
CA HIS A 60 -10.28 -1.38 12.37
C HIS A 60 -10.07 -2.85 12.73
N GLY A 61 -8.88 -3.20 13.23
CA GLY A 61 -8.60 -4.57 13.65
C GLY A 61 -9.48 -5.03 14.80
N GLN A 62 -9.73 -4.16 15.79
CA GLN A 62 -10.62 -4.45 16.89
C GLN A 62 -12.07 -4.61 16.41
N GLN A 63 -12.56 -3.67 15.61
CA GLN A 63 -13.91 -3.76 15.05
C GLN A 63 -14.11 -5.03 14.23
N TRP A 64 -13.11 -5.41 13.44
CA TRP A 64 -13.16 -6.64 12.66
C TRP A 64 -13.16 -7.87 13.56
N PHE A 65 -12.34 -7.90 14.61
CA PHE A 65 -12.28 -8.98 15.57
C PHE A 65 -13.62 -9.15 16.31
N ASP A 66 -14.19 -8.06 16.81
CA ASP A 66 -15.49 -8.08 17.49
C ASP A 66 -16.61 -8.61 16.59
N HIS A 67 -16.60 -8.21 15.31
CA HIS A 67 -17.55 -8.71 14.31
C HIS A 67 -17.36 -10.22 14.03
N ALA A 68 -16.10 -10.66 13.90
CA ALA A 68 -15.79 -12.06 13.69
C ALA A 68 -16.22 -12.93 14.89
N GLU A 69 -16.02 -12.45 16.12
CA GLU A 69 -16.45 -13.12 17.34
C GLU A 69 -17.98 -13.19 17.42
N GLN A 70 -18.71 -12.13 17.09
CA GLN A 70 -20.18 -12.12 17.07
C GLN A 70 -20.71 -13.17 16.09
N HIS A 71 -20.20 -13.21 14.86
CA HIS A 71 -20.63 -14.20 13.87
C HIS A 71 -20.24 -15.63 14.23
N HIS A 72 -19.15 -15.79 14.97
CA HIS A 72 -18.73 -17.10 15.45
C HIS A 72 -19.66 -17.64 16.53
N GLY A 73 -20.19 -16.75 17.40
CA GLY A 73 -21.11 -17.12 18.48
C GLY A 73 -22.52 -17.49 18.02
N ASP A 74 -22.98 -16.94 16.91
CA ASP A 74 -24.35 -17.12 16.41
C ASP A 74 -24.58 -18.47 15.67
N GLU A 75 -23.54 -19.19 15.30
CA GLU A 75 -23.65 -20.30 14.36
C GLU A 75 -23.56 -21.71 14.95
N VAL A 76 -23.33 -21.86 16.26
CA VAL A 76 -23.12 -23.18 16.85
C VAL A 76 -23.91 -23.34 18.15
N ASP A 77 -24.90 -24.23 18.17
CA ASP A 77 -25.71 -24.60 19.32
C ASP A 77 -24.85 -25.01 20.53
N GLY A 78 -24.38 -24.02 21.29
CA GLY A 78 -23.75 -24.20 22.60
C GLY A 78 -22.30 -24.67 22.64
N LEU A 79 -21.66 -24.96 21.52
CA LEU A 79 -20.24 -25.33 21.40
C LEU A 79 -19.53 -24.32 20.47
N LEU A 80 -18.77 -23.41 21.06
CA LEU A 80 -17.93 -22.49 20.29
C LEU A 80 -16.63 -23.19 19.91
N PRO A 81 -16.34 -23.38 18.58
CA PRO A 81 -15.01 -23.78 18.17
C PRO A 81 -14.01 -22.69 18.57
N PRO A 82 -12.75 -23.06 18.86
CA PRO A 82 -11.74 -22.07 19.19
C PRO A 82 -11.63 -21.02 18.10
N THR A 83 -11.52 -19.74 18.49
CA THR A 83 -11.36 -18.65 17.52
C THR A 83 -10.10 -18.86 16.65
N LEU A 84 -10.25 -18.63 15.35
CA LEU A 84 -9.15 -18.65 14.40
C LEU A 84 -8.37 -17.34 14.41
N HIS A 85 -8.90 -16.33 15.07
CA HIS A 85 -8.43 -14.98 14.96
C HIS A 85 -7.71 -14.56 16.24
N ARG A 86 -6.58 -13.94 16.05
CA ARG A 86 -5.81 -13.35 17.13
C ARG A 86 -6.34 -11.95 17.42
N PRO A 87 -6.55 -11.58 18.68
CA PRO A 87 -6.87 -10.20 19.04
C PRO A 87 -5.85 -9.22 18.49
N ILE A 88 -6.30 -8.06 18.07
CA ILE A 88 -5.38 -7.04 17.51
C ILE A 88 -4.36 -6.57 18.56
N SER A 89 -4.76 -6.54 19.85
CA SER A 89 -3.86 -6.23 20.96
C SER A 89 -2.62 -7.13 20.99
N ASP A 90 -2.83 -8.43 20.86
CA ASP A 90 -1.76 -9.43 20.90
C ASP A 90 -0.84 -9.31 19.66
N THR A 91 -1.42 -8.90 18.52
CA THR A 91 -0.65 -8.63 17.30
C THR A 91 0.23 -7.40 17.50
N ILE A 92 -0.30 -6.33 18.10
CA ILE A 92 0.47 -5.11 18.37
C ILE A 92 1.60 -5.39 19.38
N GLU A 93 1.34 -6.15 20.44
CA GLU A 93 2.36 -6.57 21.39
C GLU A 93 3.47 -7.38 20.70
N ALA A 94 3.10 -8.29 19.80
CA ALA A 94 4.08 -9.06 19.04
C ALA A 94 4.92 -8.19 18.08
N LEU A 95 4.36 -7.09 17.55
CA LEU A 95 5.11 -6.13 16.73
C LEU A 95 6.19 -5.38 17.52
N GLU A 96 5.98 -5.17 18.82
CA GLU A 96 6.94 -4.48 19.69
C GLU A 96 8.25 -5.25 19.92
N ALA A 97 8.26 -6.55 19.60
CA ALA A 97 9.48 -7.34 19.61
C ALA A 97 10.44 -7.00 18.45
N PHE A 98 10.00 -6.28 17.45
CA PHE A 98 10.78 -5.89 16.29
C PHE A 98 11.20 -4.42 16.36
N ALA A 99 12.35 -4.11 15.75
CA ALA A 99 12.70 -2.73 15.49
C ALA A 99 11.71 -2.12 14.48
N GLY A 100 11.25 -0.89 14.72
CA GLY A 100 10.27 -0.28 13.85
C GLY A 100 10.00 1.18 14.14
N PHE A 101 9.10 1.76 13.36
CA PHE A 101 8.57 3.09 13.58
C PHE A 101 7.14 3.20 13.02
N ASP A 102 6.40 4.14 13.55
CA ASP A 102 5.06 4.45 13.11
C ASP A 102 5.07 5.64 12.14
N LEU A 103 4.26 5.55 11.10
CA LEU A 103 3.91 6.67 10.22
C LEU A 103 2.50 7.13 10.59
N ALA A 104 2.32 8.43 10.72
CA ALA A 104 1.01 9.02 10.94
C ALA A 104 0.89 10.36 10.20
N GLU A 105 -0.27 10.61 9.61
CA GLU A 105 -0.55 11.89 8.95
C GLU A 105 -0.69 13.02 9.97
N LEU A 106 -1.32 12.72 11.11
CA LEU A 106 -1.52 13.64 12.22
C LEU A 106 -0.89 13.04 13.49
N ALA A 107 0.38 13.28 13.69
CA ALA A 107 1.05 12.90 14.93
C ALA A 107 0.84 13.94 16.02
N GLU A 108 0.47 13.48 17.21
CA GLU A 108 0.54 14.30 18.44
C GLU A 108 2.01 14.37 18.87
N THR A 109 2.76 15.27 18.26
CA THR A 109 4.20 15.44 18.47
C THR A 109 4.58 15.73 19.92
N ASP A 110 3.67 16.30 20.68
CA ASP A 110 3.95 16.70 22.08
C ASP A 110 3.95 15.52 23.07
N GLN A 111 3.50 14.33 22.66
CA GLN A 111 3.35 13.18 23.57
C GLN A 111 4.48 12.15 23.47
N HIS A 112 5.28 12.17 22.43
CA HIS A 112 6.33 11.18 22.21
C HIS A 112 7.69 11.83 21.96
N PRO A 113 8.66 11.69 22.89
CA PRO A 113 9.97 12.33 22.76
C PRO A 113 10.78 11.87 21.52
N ASN A 114 10.39 10.75 20.94
CA ASN A 114 11.02 10.18 19.73
C ASN A 114 10.22 10.43 18.45
N SER A 115 9.25 11.34 18.46
CA SER A 115 8.51 11.68 17.25
C SER A 115 9.23 12.73 16.43
N PHE A 116 9.17 12.62 15.12
CA PHE A 116 9.80 13.52 14.19
C PHE A 116 8.78 13.97 13.13
N ASP A 117 8.50 15.25 13.08
CA ASP A 117 7.62 15.83 12.06
C ASP A 117 8.40 16.10 10.78
N LEU A 118 8.01 15.43 9.69
CA LEU A 118 8.58 15.62 8.35
C LEU A 118 8.12 16.92 7.70
N HIS A 119 7.08 17.57 8.23
CA HIS A 119 6.41 18.73 7.61
C HIS A 119 6.10 18.50 6.14
N SER A 120 5.68 17.26 5.79
CA SER A 120 5.33 16.92 4.42
C SER A 120 4.13 17.73 3.93
N ARG A 121 4.15 18.10 2.66
CA ARG A 121 3.06 18.84 2.01
C ARG A 121 2.76 18.20 0.66
N ALA A 122 1.49 18.19 0.27
CA ALA A 122 1.12 17.82 -1.08
C ALA A 122 1.66 18.84 -2.09
N VAL A 123 2.11 18.34 -3.24
CA VAL A 123 2.45 19.21 -4.37
C VAL A 123 1.15 19.62 -5.06
N PRO A 124 0.93 20.91 -5.37
CA PRO A 124 -0.25 21.34 -6.11
C PRO A 124 -0.34 20.64 -7.47
N ALA A 125 -1.48 20.01 -7.74
CA ALA A 125 -1.72 19.34 -9.00
C ALA A 125 -2.21 20.34 -10.07
N TYR A 126 -1.59 20.29 -11.24
CA TYR A 126 -1.98 21.09 -12.42
C TYR A 126 -2.16 20.19 -13.65
N PRO A 127 -3.14 19.26 -13.65
CA PRO A 127 -3.32 18.32 -14.74
C PRO A 127 -3.48 19.03 -16.10
N ASN A 128 -2.60 18.68 -17.03
CA ASN A 128 -2.56 19.25 -18.39
C ASN A 128 -2.35 20.79 -18.46
N GLN A 129 -1.92 21.41 -17.36
CA GLN A 129 -1.54 22.83 -17.30
C GLN A 129 -0.03 22.96 -17.14
N PHE A 130 0.69 22.49 -18.16
CA PHE A 130 2.17 22.33 -18.09
C PHE A 130 2.91 23.63 -17.82
N GLY A 131 2.39 24.77 -18.30
CA GLY A 131 2.99 26.08 -18.01
C GLY A 131 2.92 26.43 -16.51
N LYS A 132 1.83 26.10 -15.80
CA LYS A 132 1.74 26.32 -14.36
C LYS A 132 2.67 25.39 -13.60
N LEU A 133 2.73 24.12 -13.99
CA LEU A 133 3.62 23.15 -13.39
C LEU A 133 5.09 23.54 -13.61
N ALA A 134 5.45 24.00 -14.81
CA ALA A 134 6.77 24.53 -15.10
C ALA A 134 7.10 25.75 -14.22
N GLY A 135 6.13 26.64 -13.99
CA GLY A 135 6.26 27.75 -13.06
C GLY A 135 6.56 27.29 -11.64
N LEU A 136 5.79 26.33 -11.12
CA LEU A 136 6.01 25.73 -9.80
C LEU A 136 7.41 25.08 -9.68
N ILE A 137 7.83 24.33 -10.69
CA ILE A 137 9.17 23.73 -10.71
C ILE A 137 10.27 24.80 -10.68
N LYS A 138 10.10 25.89 -11.43
CA LYS A 138 11.04 27.02 -11.40
C LYS A 138 11.08 27.72 -10.05
N ASP A 139 9.96 27.78 -9.34
CA ASP A 139 9.90 28.30 -7.96
C ASP A 139 10.68 27.40 -7.02
N PHE A 140 10.49 26.09 -7.08
CA PHE A 140 11.29 25.12 -6.35
C PHE A 140 12.80 25.26 -6.64
N GLN A 141 13.18 25.45 -7.91
CA GLN A 141 14.58 25.68 -8.28
C GLN A 141 15.14 26.96 -7.68
N ARG A 142 14.36 28.05 -7.64
CA ARG A 142 14.77 29.31 -6.97
C ARG A 142 15.01 29.13 -5.47
N GLU A 143 14.23 28.28 -4.83
CA GLU A 143 14.37 27.90 -3.42
C GLU A 143 15.46 26.84 -3.19
N LYS A 144 16.16 26.41 -4.25
CA LYS A 144 17.13 25.30 -4.23
C LYS A 144 16.53 23.99 -3.72
N THR A 145 15.25 23.77 -3.99
CA THR A 145 14.56 22.52 -3.74
C THR A 145 14.84 21.55 -4.88
N ARG A 146 15.33 20.37 -4.56
CA ARG A 146 15.58 19.30 -5.52
C ARG A 146 14.25 18.75 -6.03
N VAL A 147 14.06 18.75 -7.34
CA VAL A 147 12.82 18.29 -7.97
C VAL A 147 13.03 16.97 -8.69
N TRP A 148 12.24 16.00 -8.32
CA TRP A 148 12.22 14.70 -8.95
C TRP A 148 10.84 14.47 -9.58
N LEU A 149 10.82 14.14 -10.87
CA LEU A 149 9.62 13.74 -11.60
C LEU A 149 9.62 12.22 -11.73
N LEU A 150 8.62 11.59 -11.15
CA LEU A 150 8.40 10.16 -11.23
C LEU A 150 7.28 9.89 -12.22
N SER A 151 7.58 9.38 -13.41
CA SER A 151 6.61 9.26 -14.49
C SER A 151 6.72 7.94 -15.23
N ALA A 152 5.57 7.42 -15.68
CA ALA A 152 5.55 6.31 -16.63
C ALA A 152 6.00 6.72 -18.04
N GLN A 153 5.92 8.03 -18.35
CA GLN A 153 6.28 8.63 -19.64
C GLN A 153 7.28 9.81 -19.46
N PRO A 154 8.46 9.61 -18.87
CA PRO A 154 9.36 10.70 -18.49
C PRO A 154 9.83 11.53 -19.66
N SER A 155 10.09 10.92 -20.83
CA SER A 155 10.50 11.67 -22.03
C SER A 155 9.43 12.63 -22.52
N ARG A 156 8.14 12.26 -22.40
CA ARG A 156 7.02 13.14 -22.73
C ARG A 156 6.90 14.28 -21.71
N ALA A 157 7.02 13.96 -20.43
CA ALA A 157 6.99 14.97 -19.38
C ALA A 157 8.10 16.02 -19.56
N VAL A 158 9.32 15.57 -19.85
CA VAL A 158 10.47 16.45 -20.14
C VAL A 158 10.18 17.36 -21.32
N ALA A 159 9.73 16.81 -22.47
CA ALA A 159 9.43 17.58 -23.66
C ALA A 159 8.37 18.67 -23.39
N LEU A 160 7.30 18.34 -22.67
CA LEU A 160 6.25 19.29 -22.31
C LEU A 160 6.74 20.39 -21.36
N LEU A 161 7.67 20.11 -20.47
CA LEU A 161 8.27 21.13 -19.60
C LEU A 161 9.25 22.03 -20.38
N GLU A 162 10.01 21.46 -21.33
CA GLU A 162 10.93 22.22 -22.18
C GLU A 162 10.18 23.22 -23.09
N GLU A 163 8.96 22.92 -23.54
CA GLU A 163 8.08 23.85 -24.26
C GLU A 163 7.76 25.12 -23.44
N HIS A 164 7.88 25.03 -22.11
CA HIS A 164 7.68 26.14 -21.17
C HIS A 164 8.99 26.64 -20.54
N ASP A 165 10.12 26.47 -21.19
CA ASP A 165 11.46 26.88 -20.74
C ASP A 165 11.84 26.32 -19.36
N CYS A 166 11.33 25.14 -19.00
CA CYS A 166 11.69 24.43 -17.77
C CYS A 166 12.61 23.25 -18.13
N ILE A 167 13.93 23.51 -18.09
CA ILE A 167 14.94 22.50 -18.43
C ILE A 167 14.90 21.38 -17.41
N THR A 168 14.55 20.20 -17.85
CA THR A 168 14.49 18.98 -17.05
C THR A 168 15.28 17.87 -17.74
N ARG A 169 15.86 16.93 -17.02
CA ARG A 169 16.64 15.85 -17.62
C ARG A 169 16.10 14.48 -17.24
N PHE A 170 15.87 13.66 -18.24
CA PHE A 170 15.51 12.26 -18.05
C PHE A 170 16.75 11.41 -17.82
N VAL A 171 16.78 10.65 -16.70
CA VAL A 171 17.81 9.65 -16.41
C VAL A 171 17.21 8.27 -16.64
N PRO A 172 17.64 7.54 -17.68
CA PRO A 172 17.04 6.24 -18.05
C PRO A 172 17.25 5.15 -17.01
N ASN A 173 18.39 5.17 -16.34
CA ASN A 173 18.72 4.23 -15.27
C ASN A 173 18.59 4.90 -13.89
N PRO A 174 17.57 4.58 -13.09
CA PRO A 174 17.38 5.15 -11.74
C PRO A 174 18.55 4.81 -10.78
N GLY A 175 19.36 3.80 -11.09
CA GLY A 175 20.54 3.43 -10.32
C GLY A 175 21.80 4.22 -10.70
N ASP A 176 21.76 5.11 -11.68
CA ASP A 176 22.89 5.96 -12.08
C ASP A 176 23.03 7.16 -11.14
N GLN A 177 23.45 6.89 -9.92
CA GLN A 177 23.62 7.90 -8.87
C GLN A 177 24.56 9.05 -9.30
N PRO A 178 25.73 8.79 -9.95
CA PRO A 178 26.60 9.88 -10.36
C PRO A 178 25.97 10.84 -11.40
N ALA A 179 25.09 10.34 -12.26
CA ALA A 179 24.37 11.18 -13.21
C ALA A 179 23.32 12.03 -12.49
N ILE A 180 22.58 11.43 -11.55
CA ILE A 180 21.55 12.09 -10.76
C ILE A 180 22.19 13.18 -9.88
N GLU A 181 23.26 12.88 -9.16
CA GLU A 181 23.96 13.84 -8.29
C GLU A 181 24.45 15.07 -9.06
N ARG A 182 25.07 14.89 -10.22
CA ARG A 182 25.49 16.01 -11.09
C ARG A 182 24.34 16.92 -11.47
N LEU A 183 23.18 16.37 -11.80
CA LEU A 183 21.99 17.16 -12.14
C LEU A 183 21.46 17.91 -10.92
N ILE A 184 21.46 17.27 -9.76
CA ILE A 184 21.07 17.90 -8.48
C ILE A 184 22.00 19.07 -8.14
N GLU A 185 23.32 18.90 -8.28
CA GLU A 185 24.30 19.97 -8.06
C GLU A 185 24.09 21.15 -9.03
N GLN A 186 23.67 20.87 -10.25
CA GLN A 186 23.30 21.89 -11.24
C GLN A 186 21.91 22.48 -11.02
N ASN A 187 21.21 22.10 -9.94
CA ASN A 187 19.83 22.49 -9.65
C ASN A 187 18.86 22.17 -10.83
N THR A 188 19.14 21.10 -11.55
CA THR A 188 18.33 20.63 -12.70
C THR A 188 17.34 19.56 -12.23
N PRO A 189 16.04 19.71 -12.49
CA PRO A 189 15.04 18.70 -12.21
C PRO A 189 15.35 17.39 -12.91
N VAL A 190 15.18 16.28 -12.18
CA VAL A 190 15.47 14.93 -12.68
C VAL A 190 14.17 14.18 -12.92
N ALA A 191 13.99 13.68 -14.13
CA ALA A 191 12.88 12.79 -14.45
C ALA A 191 13.35 11.33 -14.45
N LEU A 192 12.60 10.47 -13.74
CA LEU A 192 12.87 9.04 -13.65
C LEU A 192 11.66 8.23 -14.16
N LYS A 193 11.95 7.09 -14.76
CA LYS A 193 10.89 6.18 -15.21
C LYS A 193 10.43 5.28 -14.08
N THR A 194 9.13 5.36 -13.77
CA THR A 194 8.48 4.53 -12.76
C THR A 194 7.14 3.99 -13.27
N LYS A 195 6.60 2.98 -12.59
CA LYS A 195 5.28 2.41 -12.91
C LYS A 195 4.30 2.74 -11.78
N GLY A 196 3.02 2.91 -12.10
CA GLY A 196 1.96 3.08 -11.09
C GLY A 196 1.93 4.43 -10.38
N THR A 197 2.64 5.44 -10.88
CA THR A 197 2.75 6.75 -10.21
C THR A 197 1.53 7.65 -10.36
N ALA A 198 0.58 7.32 -11.24
CA ALA A 198 -0.64 8.11 -11.39
C ALA A 198 -1.60 8.01 -10.18
N GLU A 199 -1.43 6.98 -9.36
CA GLU A 199 -2.21 6.77 -8.13
C GLU A 199 -1.57 7.45 -6.91
N LEU A 200 -0.29 7.79 -7.00
CA LEU A 200 0.47 8.41 -5.92
C LEU A 200 0.43 9.93 -6.03
N GLU A 201 0.18 10.57 -4.92
CA GLU A 201 0.25 12.02 -4.79
C GLU A 201 1.71 12.48 -4.68
N GLY A 202 2.04 13.57 -5.39
CA GLY A 202 3.32 14.22 -5.24
C GLY A 202 3.46 14.87 -3.86
N LEU A 203 4.68 14.86 -3.32
CA LEU A 203 4.95 15.40 -2.00
C LEU A 203 6.15 16.35 -2.00
N GLN A 204 6.11 17.30 -1.10
CA GLN A 204 7.21 18.20 -0.77
C GLN A 204 7.68 17.95 0.66
N LEU A 205 8.98 17.83 0.85
CA LEU A 205 9.66 17.77 2.15
C LEU A 205 10.54 19.02 2.32
N PRO A 206 9.99 20.11 2.90
CA PRO A 206 10.68 21.39 2.95
C PRO A 206 12.00 21.34 3.73
N ALA A 207 12.03 20.61 4.86
CA ALA A 207 13.23 20.44 5.68
C ALA A 207 14.40 19.83 4.89
N TRP A 208 14.10 18.96 3.94
CA TRP A 208 15.09 18.29 3.08
C TRP A 208 15.27 18.95 1.72
N ARG A 209 14.54 20.02 1.46
CA ARG A 209 14.50 20.70 0.16
C ARG A 209 14.29 19.71 -0.98
N LEU A 210 13.25 18.90 -0.86
CA LEU A 210 12.91 17.84 -1.81
C LEU A 210 11.45 18.00 -2.24
N ALA A 211 11.20 17.89 -3.54
CA ALA A 211 9.87 17.80 -4.12
C ALA A 211 9.81 16.60 -5.07
N LEU A 212 8.82 15.74 -4.87
CA LEU A 212 8.50 14.62 -5.75
C LEU A 212 7.20 14.97 -6.48
N ILE A 213 7.24 14.95 -7.81
CA ILE A 213 6.09 15.20 -8.68
C ILE A 213 5.79 13.92 -9.43
N THR A 214 4.54 13.50 -9.46
CA THR A 214 4.11 12.27 -10.12
C THR A 214 3.28 12.53 -11.37
N ASP A 215 2.89 11.48 -12.06
CA ASP A 215 1.98 11.58 -13.21
C ASP A 215 0.62 12.18 -12.83
N ARG A 216 0.23 12.11 -11.55
CA ARG A 216 -1.03 12.69 -11.05
C ARG A 216 -1.03 14.20 -11.13
N GLU A 217 0.03 14.87 -10.71
CA GLU A 217 0.16 16.34 -10.80
C GLU A 217 0.33 16.80 -12.25
N PHE A 218 0.92 15.94 -13.09
CA PHE A 218 1.25 16.24 -14.47
C PHE A 218 0.08 16.00 -15.43
N PHE A 219 -0.49 14.78 -15.40
CA PHE A 219 -1.50 14.32 -16.35
C PHE A 219 -2.89 14.11 -15.72
N GLY A 220 -2.99 14.17 -14.37
CA GLY A 220 -4.19 13.83 -13.63
C GLY A 220 -4.35 12.32 -13.42
N GLN A 221 -5.36 11.94 -12.64
CA GLN A 221 -5.74 10.54 -12.48
C GLN A 221 -6.24 9.99 -13.81
N GLN A 222 -5.45 9.18 -14.47
CA GLN A 222 -5.95 8.41 -15.60
C GLN A 222 -6.71 7.21 -15.03
N ASN A 223 -8.02 7.15 -15.28
CA ASN A 223 -8.85 5.97 -15.01
C ASN A 223 -8.42 4.80 -15.91
N LEU A 224 -7.23 4.24 -15.67
CA LEU A 224 -6.69 3.09 -16.41
C LEU A 224 -7.47 1.79 -16.15
N THR A 225 -8.32 1.76 -15.12
CA THR A 225 -9.13 0.58 -14.77
C THR A 225 -10.27 0.30 -15.75
N ALA A 226 -10.80 1.30 -16.44
CA ALA A 226 -11.92 1.11 -17.37
C ALA A 226 -11.50 0.47 -18.71
N SER A 227 -10.29 0.71 -19.21
CA SER A 227 -9.87 0.23 -20.54
C SER A 227 -9.44 -1.24 -20.55
N GLY A 228 -8.93 -1.76 -19.44
CA GLY A 228 -8.50 -3.17 -19.32
C GLY A 228 -9.66 -4.16 -19.23
N TYR A 229 -10.76 -3.75 -18.59
CA TYR A 229 -11.95 -4.61 -18.41
C TYR A 229 -12.78 -4.74 -19.71
N VAL A 230 -12.87 -3.66 -20.49
CA VAL A 230 -13.60 -3.65 -21.77
C VAL A 230 -12.87 -4.50 -22.83
N ARG A 231 -11.53 -4.50 -22.85
CA ARG A 231 -10.76 -5.34 -23.79
C ARG A 231 -10.88 -6.84 -23.49
N ARG A 232 -10.97 -7.25 -22.22
CA ARG A 232 -11.17 -8.68 -21.86
C ARG A 232 -12.56 -9.18 -22.24
N ARG A 233 -13.59 -8.36 -22.09
CA ARG A 233 -14.98 -8.73 -22.45
C ARG A 233 -15.18 -8.89 -23.96
N ARG A 234 -14.56 -8.05 -24.79
CA ARG A 234 -14.62 -8.17 -26.26
C ARG A 234 -13.86 -9.41 -26.77
N ARG A 235 -12.76 -9.83 -26.15
CA ARG A 235 -12.05 -11.06 -26.53
C ARG A 235 -12.79 -12.33 -26.12
N ALA A 236 -13.54 -12.33 -25.04
CA ALA A 236 -14.38 -13.47 -24.64
C ALA A 236 -15.61 -13.64 -25.55
N ALA A 237 -16.24 -12.55 -25.99
CA ALA A 237 -17.40 -12.59 -26.88
C ALA A 237 -17.06 -13.02 -28.32
N SER A 238 -15.82 -12.80 -28.81
CA SER A 238 -15.42 -13.22 -30.16
C SER A 238 -14.98 -14.69 -30.27
N ARG A 239 -14.92 -15.43 -29.16
CA ARG A 239 -14.56 -16.87 -29.15
C ARG A 239 -15.76 -17.83 -29.10
N THR A 240 -16.99 -17.33 -29.05
CA THR A 240 -18.18 -18.15 -28.89
C THR A 240 -19.06 -18.21 -30.14
N VAL A 241 -18.57 -17.85 -31.31
CA VAL A 241 -19.32 -18.00 -32.57
C VAL A 241 -18.39 -18.63 -33.61
N GLU A 242 -18.32 -19.94 -33.60
CA GLU A 242 -18.14 -20.75 -34.81
C GLU A 242 -18.93 -22.05 -34.63
N PRO A 243 -19.61 -22.50 -35.70
CA PRO A 243 -20.58 -23.61 -35.70
C PRO A 243 -19.94 -25.01 -35.62
#